data_6c8b48a557f02c637f0bfe5831de3b32
#
_entry.id   6c8b48a557f02c637f0bfe5831de3b32
#
_cell.length_a   1.000
_cell.length_b   1.000
_cell.length_c   1.000
_cell.angle_alpha   90.00
_cell.angle_beta   90.00
_cell.angle_gamma   90.00
#
_symmetry.space_group_name_H-M   'P 1'
#
loop_
_entity.id
_entity.type
_entity.pdbx_description
1 polymer ?
#
loop_
_entity_poly.entity_id
_entity_poly.type
_entity_poly.pdbx_seq_one_letter_code
_entity_poly.pdbx_strand_id
1 'polypeptide(L)'
;MSSQLESEASFEATTLGFLRRQFTRPKPLPAGITLDGQVAIVTGSNVGLGLSVCKQLLQLGLSHLVMGVRSQAKGDVAADQLRKSFPSALISVWIVDMESYDSVCAFASHCESLDRIDIVILNAGLIKTPYTVAHATGNEVTLQVNYLSTALLTILLLPILKAKKAGGGSRPPVISIVGSDLMYQNEVELKGPVLPQFQQEETFSQFSWYGRSKLLQTLFVSKLAEFVDLNDVLVNVSNPGMTGGTDFFRGYPALVMKLIAVGQWILARPVNVAATTYLDAVLVQGEKSHGSFTSDWTIKPYPKLWYTPEGQELKERLWEETMEELNFVGASRIVNDLKS
;
A
#
# COMPACT_ATOMS: atom_id res chain seq x y z
N MET A 1 6.48 -11.43 -11.95
CA MET A 1 5.71 -11.12 -13.21
C MET A 1 6.03 -9.70 -13.71
N SER A 2 5.92 -8.63 -12.89
CA SER A 2 6.28 -7.25 -13.35
C SER A 2 7.67 -7.18 -13.98
N SER A 3 8.66 -7.85 -13.41
CA SER A 3 10.02 -7.94 -13.95
C SER A 3 10.15 -8.49 -15.38
N GLN A 4 9.12 -9.13 -15.90
CA GLN A 4 9.07 -9.72 -17.25
C GLN A 4 8.37 -8.85 -18.28
N LEU A 5 7.85 -7.68 -17.86
CA LEU A 5 7.03 -6.80 -18.69
C LEU A 5 7.79 -5.53 -19.15
N GLU A 6 9.11 -5.60 -19.28
CA GLU A 6 9.98 -4.48 -19.66
C GLU A 6 9.49 -3.74 -20.91
N SER A 7 9.11 -4.51 -21.94
CA SER A 7 8.65 -3.94 -23.22
C SER A 7 7.42 -3.03 -23.11
N GLU A 8 6.62 -3.20 -22.05
CA GLU A 8 5.42 -2.39 -21.80
C GLU A 8 5.73 -1.13 -20.95
N ALA A 9 6.86 -1.09 -20.25
CA ALA A 9 7.18 -0.03 -19.27
C ALA A 9 7.16 1.38 -19.87
N SER A 10 7.69 1.53 -21.08
CA SER A 10 7.72 2.82 -21.77
C SER A 10 6.32 3.33 -22.12
N PHE A 11 5.40 2.45 -22.51
CA PHE A 11 4.01 2.82 -22.81
C PHE A 11 3.26 3.20 -21.53
N GLU A 12 3.42 2.44 -20.46
CA GLU A 12 2.74 2.68 -19.19
C GLU A 12 3.11 4.03 -18.53
N ALA A 13 4.29 4.57 -18.85
CA ALA A 13 4.72 5.90 -18.41
C ALA A 13 4.06 7.07 -19.20
N THR A 14 3.40 6.78 -20.33
CA THR A 14 2.77 7.81 -21.16
C THR A 14 1.38 8.24 -20.68
N THR A 15 0.92 9.40 -21.13
CA THR A 15 -0.48 9.84 -20.92
C THR A 15 -1.49 8.82 -21.51
N LEU A 16 -1.17 8.20 -22.65
CA LEU A 16 -2.03 7.17 -23.24
C LEU A 16 -2.08 5.92 -22.37
N GLY A 17 -0.95 5.50 -21.79
CA GLY A 17 -0.87 4.41 -20.83
C GLY A 17 -1.72 4.72 -19.59
N PHE A 18 -1.62 5.93 -19.03
CA PHE A 18 -2.47 6.38 -17.93
C PHE A 18 -3.97 6.34 -18.31
N LEU A 19 -4.37 6.89 -19.44
CA LEU A 19 -5.77 6.88 -19.88
C LEU A 19 -6.28 5.45 -20.11
N ARG A 20 -5.47 4.59 -20.73
CA ARG A 20 -5.82 3.17 -20.89
C ARG A 20 -6.11 2.52 -19.54
N ARG A 21 -5.20 2.66 -18.56
CA ARG A 21 -5.42 2.12 -17.20
C ARG A 21 -6.69 2.69 -16.60
N GLN A 22 -6.85 4.01 -16.67
CA GLN A 22 -7.95 4.71 -16.01
C GLN A 22 -9.32 4.32 -16.54
N PHE A 23 -9.43 4.07 -17.86
CA PHE A 23 -10.69 3.68 -18.52
C PHE A 23 -10.84 2.16 -18.73
N THR A 24 -9.89 1.35 -18.26
CA THR A 24 -10.07 -0.10 -18.25
C THR A 24 -11.29 -0.47 -17.41
N ARG A 25 -12.16 -1.30 -17.95
CA ARG A 25 -13.37 -1.75 -17.27
C ARG A 25 -13.01 -2.69 -16.10
N PRO A 26 -13.68 -2.54 -14.96
CA PRO A 26 -13.50 -3.45 -13.83
C PRO A 26 -13.71 -4.90 -14.24
N LYS A 27 -12.80 -5.77 -13.78
CA LYS A 27 -13.00 -7.21 -13.88
C LYS A 27 -13.80 -7.66 -12.65
N PRO A 28 -14.90 -8.42 -12.85
CA PRO A 28 -15.61 -8.98 -11.72
C PRO A 28 -14.73 -10.01 -10.99
N LEU A 29 -14.94 -10.10 -9.69
CA LEU A 29 -14.33 -11.18 -8.92
C LEU A 29 -14.86 -12.54 -9.41
N PRO A 30 -14.03 -13.60 -9.39
CA PRO A 30 -14.50 -14.95 -9.66
C PRO A 30 -15.70 -15.33 -8.76
N ALA A 31 -16.66 -16.07 -9.31
CA ALA A 31 -17.79 -16.55 -8.54
C ALA A 31 -17.34 -17.52 -7.44
N GLY A 32 -18.05 -17.50 -6.29
CA GLY A 32 -17.81 -18.41 -5.19
C GLY A 32 -16.70 -18.02 -4.23
N ILE A 33 -16.10 -16.84 -4.38
CA ILE A 33 -15.17 -16.33 -3.37
C ILE A 33 -15.95 -16.06 -2.08
N THR A 34 -15.51 -16.70 -0.98
CA THR A 34 -15.96 -16.41 0.38
C THR A 34 -14.75 -16.18 1.27
N LEU A 35 -14.91 -15.28 2.25
CA LEU A 35 -13.89 -14.98 3.26
C LEU A 35 -14.34 -15.45 4.66
N ASP A 36 -15.26 -16.41 4.70
CA ASP A 36 -15.72 -17.00 5.97
C ASP A 36 -14.55 -17.62 6.74
N GLY A 37 -14.48 -17.36 8.04
CA GLY A 37 -13.39 -17.75 8.92
C GLY A 37 -12.09 -16.98 8.71
N GLN A 38 -12.01 -15.99 7.81
CA GLN A 38 -10.79 -15.23 7.53
C GLN A 38 -10.72 -13.92 8.32
N VAL A 39 -9.48 -13.44 8.48
CA VAL A 39 -9.13 -12.20 9.17
C VAL A 39 -8.43 -11.26 8.20
N ALA A 40 -8.90 -10.01 8.12
CA ALA A 40 -8.28 -8.97 7.33
C ALA A 40 -7.88 -7.75 8.17
N ILE A 41 -6.74 -7.17 7.86
CA ILE A 41 -6.23 -5.92 8.43
C ILE A 41 -6.21 -4.86 7.33
N VAL A 42 -6.79 -3.68 7.57
CA VAL A 42 -6.76 -2.56 6.61
C VAL A 42 -6.34 -1.28 7.34
N THR A 43 -5.22 -0.67 6.93
CA THR A 43 -4.80 0.62 7.49
C THR A 43 -5.43 1.81 6.77
N GLY A 44 -5.67 2.93 7.47
CA GLY A 44 -6.37 4.10 6.91
C GLY A 44 -7.81 3.79 6.51
N SER A 45 -8.48 2.97 7.30
CA SER A 45 -9.75 2.31 6.95
C SER A 45 -11.02 3.06 7.37
N ASN A 46 -10.90 4.25 7.96
CA ASN A 46 -12.06 5.01 8.46
C ASN A 46 -12.74 5.88 7.38
N VAL A 47 -12.13 6.07 6.22
CA VAL A 47 -12.67 6.89 5.11
C VAL A 47 -12.20 6.37 3.74
N GLY A 48 -12.82 6.86 2.68
CA GLY A 48 -12.36 6.71 1.29
C GLY A 48 -12.19 5.26 0.84
N LEU A 49 -11.05 4.97 0.19
CA LEU A 49 -10.73 3.64 -0.36
C LEU A 49 -10.62 2.57 0.72
N GLY A 50 -9.96 2.90 1.85
CA GLY A 50 -9.81 1.97 2.96
C GLY A 50 -11.16 1.54 3.55
N LEU A 51 -12.09 2.47 3.77
CA LEU A 51 -13.46 2.13 4.23
C LEU A 51 -14.24 1.34 3.17
N SER A 52 -14.08 1.70 1.90
CA SER A 52 -14.76 1.02 0.79
C SER A 52 -14.32 -0.44 0.67
N VAL A 53 -13.01 -0.72 0.75
CA VAL A 53 -12.51 -2.11 0.70
C VAL A 53 -12.92 -2.90 1.93
N CYS A 54 -12.95 -2.29 3.13
CA CYS A 54 -13.49 -2.93 4.35
C CYS A 54 -14.92 -3.41 4.13
N LYS A 55 -15.78 -2.55 3.59
CA LYS A 55 -17.16 -2.91 3.27
C LYS A 55 -17.26 -4.06 2.29
N GLN A 56 -16.41 -4.05 1.24
CA GLN A 56 -16.43 -5.09 0.21
C GLN A 56 -15.90 -6.43 0.73
N LEU A 57 -14.88 -6.45 1.59
CA LEU A 57 -14.42 -7.66 2.28
C LEU A 57 -15.52 -8.27 3.15
N LEU A 58 -16.25 -7.43 3.90
CA LEU A 58 -17.40 -7.87 4.71
C LEU A 58 -18.55 -8.39 3.85
N GLN A 59 -18.79 -7.82 2.67
CA GLN A 59 -19.77 -8.33 1.70
C GLN A 59 -19.41 -9.72 1.16
N LEU A 60 -18.12 -10.09 1.15
CA LEU A 60 -17.63 -11.42 0.80
C LEU A 60 -17.64 -12.40 1.99
N GLY A 61 -18.22 -12.02 3.12
CA GLY A 61 -18.35 -12.88 4.30
C GLY A 61 -17.13 -12.88 5.22
N LEU A 62 -16.29 -11.83 5.20
CA LEU A 62 -15.14 -11.72 6.11
C LEU A 62 -15.60 -11.82 7.56
N SER A 63 -14.99 -12.73 8.32
CA SER A 63 -15.38 -13.00 9.71
C SER A 63 -14.80 -12.00 10.71
N HIS A 64 -13.56 -11.55 10.52
CA HIS A 64 -12.94 -10.55 11.38
C HIS A 64 -12.21 -9.47 10.57
N LEU A 65 -12.61 -8.23 10.77
CA LEU A 65 -11.98 -7.05 10.21
C LEU A 65 -11.26 -6.25 11.29
N VAL A 66 -9.95 -6.02 11.11
CA VAL A 66 -9.17 -5.08 11.93
C VAL A 66 -9.00 -3.78 11.15
N MET A 67 -9.58 -2.72 11.66
CA MET A 67 -9.48 -1.37 11.12
C MET A 67 -8.32 -0.62 11.79
N GLY A 68 -7.17 -0.49 11.08
CA GLY A 68 -6.05 0.32 11.53
C GLY A 68 -6.28 1.81 11.23
N VAL A 69 -6.38 2.65 12.26
CA VAL A 69 -6.72 4.07 12.14
C VAL A 69 -5.89 4.94 13.07
N ARG A 70 -5.66 6.21 12.69
CA ARG A 70 -4.94 7.16 13.55
C ARG A 70 -5.82 7.72 14.68
N SER A 71 -7.11 7.83 14.49
CA SER A 71 -8.06 8.40 15.43
C SER A 71 -9.11 7.38 15.83
N GLN A 72 -9.12 7.00 17.11
CA GLN A 72 -10.11 6.08 17.69
C GLN A 72 -11.53 6.55 17.39
N ALA A 73 -11.88 7.80 17.72
CA ALA A 73 -13.22 8.32 17.54
C ALA A 73 -13.72 8.25 16.09
N LYS A 74 -12.83 8.57 15.10
CA LYS A 74 -13.19 8.45 13.68
C LYS A 74 -13.31 7.00 13.24
N GLY A 75 -12.46 6.13 13.79
CA GLY A 75 -12.52 4.68 13.56
C GLY A 75 -13.82 4.09 14.08
N ASP A 76 -14.20 4.42 15.31
CA ASP A 76 -15.42 3.92 15.94
C ASP A 76 -16.68 4.33 15.17
N VAL A 77 -16.78 5.58 14.71
CA VAL A 77 -17.90 6.04 13.87
C VAL A 77 -18.01 5.20 12.58
N ALA A 78 -16.88 4.92 11.92
CA ALA A 78 -16.87 4.12 10.70
C ALA A 78 -17.21 2.64 11.01
N ALA A 79 -16.62 2.08 12.07
CA ALA A 79 -16.87 0.71 12.50
C ALA A 79 -18.33 0.48 12.89
N ASP A 80 -18.97 1.42 13.56
CA ASP A 80 -20.39 1.30 13.97
C ASP A 80 -21.34 1.26 12.76
N GLN A 81 -21.02 1.97 11.68
CA GLN A 81 -21.77 1.86 10.43
C GLN A 81 -21.62 0.47 9.80
N LEU A 82 -20.39 -0.07 9.81
CA LEU A 82 -20.13 -1.42 9.30
C LEU A 82 -20.78 -2.50 10.19
N ARG A 83 -20.68 -2.41 11.52
CA ARG A 83 -21.31 -3.34 12.47
C ARG A 83 -22.83 -3.43 12.29
N LYS A 84 -23.48 -2.28 12.03
CA LYS A 84 -24.93 -2.26 11.72
C LYS A 84 -25.26 -3.01 10.43
N SER A 85 -24.39 -2.95 9.43
CA SER A 85 -24.60 -3.59 8.12
C SER A 85 -24.18 -5.06 8.09
N PHE A 86 -23.22 -5.43 8.95
CA PHE A 86 -22.61 -6.76 9.00
C PHE A 86 -22.53 -7.28 10.44
N PRO A 87 -23.68 -7.57 11.09
CA PRO A 87 -23.74 -7.89 12.52
C PRO A 87 -23.07 -9.23 12.89
N SER A 88 -22.83 -10.11 11.94
CA SER A 88 -22.14 -11.39 12.16
C SER A 88 -20.62 -11.28 12.14
N ALA A 89 -20.07 -10.19 11.63
CA ALA A 89 -18.63 -9.99 11.55
C ALA A 89 -18.08 -9.33 12.82
N LEU A 90 -16.91 -9.80 13.29
CA LEU A 90 -16.15 -9.09 14.31
C LEU A 90 -15.45 -7.90 13.65
N ILE A 91 -15.62 -6.69 14.19
CA ILE A 91 -14.96 -5.49 13.68
C ILE A 91 -14.22 -4.80 14.83
N SER A 92 -12.90 -4.82 14.76
CA SER A 92 -11.98 -4.24 15.73
C SER A 92 -11.39 -2.93 15.19
N VAL A 93 -11.30 -1.92 16.05
CA VAL A 93 -10.64 -0.64 15.72
C VAL A 93 -9.37 -0.53 16.52
N TRP A 94 -8.23 -0.50 15.84
CA TRP A 94 -6.91 -0.44 16.44
C TRP A 94 -6.15 0.81 16.00
N ILE A 95 -5.42 1.41 16.93
CA ILE A 95 -4.67 2.63 16.64
C ILE A 95 -3.36 2.29 15.93
N VAL A 96 -3.12 2.99 14.82
CA VAL A 96 -1.83 3.06 14.15
C VAL A 96 -1.62 4.47 13.61
N ASP A 97 -0.62 5.17 14.14
CA ASP A 97 -0.15 6.44 13.60
C ASP A 97 1.12 6.20 12.78
N MET A 98 1.00 6.35 11.47
CA MET A 98 2.11 6.15 10.54
C MET A 98 3.16 7.28 10.62
N GLU A 99 2.93 8.34 11.38
CA GLU A 99 3.93 9.37 11.68
C GLU A 99 4.83 8.97 12.89
N SER A 100 4.59 7.80 13.52
CA SER A 100 5.33 7.33 14.72
C SER A 100 5.74 5.87 14.58
N TYR A 101 7.04 5.59 14.65
CA TYR A 101 7.56 4.22 14.65
C TYR A 101 7.06 3.41 15.86
N ASP A 102 6.98 4.03 17.05
CA ASP A 102 6.48 3.37 18.25
C ASP A 102 5.04 2.91 18.08
N SER A 103 4.19 3.74 17.45
CA SER A 103 2.80 3.38 17.16
C SER A 103 2.71 2.22 16.16
N VAL A 104 3.57 2.21 15.14
CA VAL A 104 3.65 1.12 14.16
C VAL A 104 4.10 -0.18 14.82
N CYS A 105 5.12 -0.13 15.67
CA CYS A 105 5.62 -1.29 16.42
C CYS A 105 4.54 -1.84 17.38
N ALA A 106 3.86 -0.97 18.12
CA ALA A 106 2.77 -1.37 19.02
C ALA A 106 1.61 -2.02 18.26
N PHE A 107 1.25 -1.49 17.07
CA PHE A 107 0.23 -2.08 16.22
C PHE A 107 0.65 -3.46 15.71
N ALA A 108 1.88 -3.62 15.23
CA ALA A 108 2.40 -4.91 14.77
C ALA A 108 2.41 -5.94 15.90
N SER A 109 2.89 -5.57 17.10
CA SER A 109 2.85 -6.45 18.27
C SER A 109 1.42 -6.85 18.65
N HIS A 110 0.45 -5.91 18.54
CA HIS A 110 -0.95 -6.25 18.78
C HIS A 110 -1.48 -7.29 17.77
N CYS A 111 -0.98 -7.30 16.53
CA CYS A 111 -1.36 -8.31 15.53
C CYS A 111 -0.96 -9.74 15.94
N GLU A 112 0.02 -9.92 16.81
CA GLU A 112 0.39 -11.25 17.37
C GLU A 112 -0.74 -11.89 18.16
N SER A 113 -1.68 -11.10 18.70
CA SER A 113 -2.83 -11.61 19.45
C SER A 113 -3.91 -12.26 18.58
N LEU A 114 -3.87 -12.07 17.25
CA LEU A 114 -4.81 -12.71 16.33
C LEU A 114 -4.44 -14.18 16.13
N ASP A 115 -5.43 -15.05 16.04
CA ASP A 115 -5.21 -16.49 15.80
C ASP A 115 -4.75 -16.77 14.37
N ARG A 116 -5.21 -15.93 13.41
CA ARG A 116 -4.82 -15.99 12.00
C ARG A 116 -4.88 -14.61 11.36
N ILE A 117 -4.15 -14.44 10.26
CA ILE A 117 -4.22 -13.23 9.42
C ILE A 117 -4.10 -13.69 7.97
N ASP A 118 -5.10 -13.39 7.15
CA ASP A 118 -5.15 -13.85 5.76
C ASP A 118 -4.86 -12.71 4.77
N ILE A 119 -5.35 -11.51 5.10
CA ILE A 119 -5.28 -10.36 4.20
C ILE A 119 -4.80 -9.14 4.98
N VAL A 120 -3.77 -8.48 4.46
CA VAL A 120 -3.32 -7.17 4.95
C VAL A 120 -3.31 -6.19 3.79
N ILE A 121 -4.03 -5.08 3.94
CA ILE A 121 -4.05 -3.98 2.97
C ILE A 121 -3.47 -2.74 3.65
N LEU A 122 -2.24 -2.40 3.30
CA LEU A 122 -1.55 -1.21 3.80
C LEU A 122 -1.96 -0.01 2.94
N ASN A 123 -3.17 0.50 3.24
CA ASN A 123 -3.80 1.58 2.48
C ASN A 123 -3.49 2.98 3.04
N ALA A 124 -3.06 3.10 4.29
CA ALA A 124 -2.71 4.39 4.87
C ALA A 124 -1.64 5.10 4.03
N GLY A 125 -1.92 6.31 3.64
CA GLY A 125 -1.04 7.14 2.83
C GLY A 125 -1.62 8.53 2.68
N LEU A 126 -0.77 9.49 2.36
CA LEU A 126 -1.16 10.90 2.23
C LEU A 126 -0.31 11.63 1.19
N ILE A 127 -0.82 12.77 0.76
CA ILE A 127 -0.06 13.88 0.20
C ILE A 127 -0.11 15.02 1.21
N LYS A 128 1.04 15.56 1.59
CA LYS A 128 1.14 16.67 2.55
C LYS A 128 1.52 17.96 1.83
N THR A 129 0.97 19.05 2.29
CA THR A 129 1.37 20.41 1.96
C THR A 129 1.03 21.34 3.13
N PRO A 130 1.87 22.31 3.47
CA PRO A 130 3.24 22.52 2.98
C PRO A 130 4.20 21.40 3.40
N TYR A 131 5.50 21.55 3.09
CA TYR A 131 6.56 20.71 3.67
C TYR A 131 6.37 20.61 5.17
N THR A 132 6.39 19.42 5.70
CA THR A 132 6.12 19.16 7.11
C THR A 132 6.96 17.96 7.54
N VAL A 133 7.59 18.09 8.71
CA VAL A 133 8.38 17.04 9.32
C VAL A 133 7.55 16.32 10.39
N ALA A 134 7.60 15.00 10.40
CA ALA A 134 6.97 14.19 11.43
C ALA A 134 7.71 14.38 12.76
N HIS A 135 7.01 14.87 13.75
CA HIS A 135 7.62 15.28 15.03
C HIS A 135 8.32 14.11 15.77
N ALA A 136 7.78 12.90 15.63
CA ALA A 136 8.29 11.73 16.33
C ALA A 136 9.56 11.14 15.70
N THR A 137 9.83 11.38 14.40
CA THR A 137 10.90 10.70 13.67
C THR A 137 11.91 11.67 13.03
N GLY A 138 11.52 12.94 12.83
CA GLY A 138 12.34 13.91 12.12
C GLY A 138 12.31 13.79 10.60
N ASN A 139 11.60 12.81 10.04
CA ASN A 139 11.47 12.63 8.60
C ASN A 139 10.34 13.49 8.02
N GLU A 140 10.42 13.84 6.73
CA GLU A 140 9.31 14.48 6.04
C GLU A 140 8.09 13.53 6.03
N VAL A 141 6.89 14.10 6.27
CA VAL A 141 5.68 13.33 6.55
C VAL A 141 5.25 12.41 5.40
N THR A 142 5.46 12.82 4.14
CA THR A 142 5.10 11.96 2.99
C THR A 142 6.03 10.76 2.88
N LEU A 143 7.34 10.97 3.07
CA LEU A 143 8.33 9.89 3.16
C LEU A 143 8.01 8.97 4.34
N GLN A 144 7.80 9.56 5.52
CA GLN A 144 7.53 8.82 6.76
C GLN A 144 6.32 7.90 6.61
N VAL A 145 5.17 8.45 6.25
CA VAL A 145 3.90 7.72 6.20
C VAL A 145 3.85 6.75 5.04
N ASN A 146 4.15 7.25 3.82
CA ASN A 146 3.97 6.43 2.63
C ASN A 146 5.05 5.36 2.48
N TYR A 147 6.27 5.63 2.93
CA TYR A 147 7.38 4.71 2.70
C TYR A 147 7.90 4.07 3.99
N LEU A 148 8.54 4.83 4.87
CA LEU A 148 9.28 4.27 6.02
C LEU A 148 8.39 3.47 6.97
N SER A 149 7.28 4.04 7.41
CA SER A 149 6.34 3.34 8.31
C SER A 149 5.63 2.19 7.62
N THR A 150 5.36 2.31 6.31
CA THR A 150 4.78 1.22 5.52
C THR A 150 5.79 0.06 5.38
N ALA A 151 7.06 0.35 5.12
CA ALA A 151 8.13 -0.65 5.07
C ALA A 151 8.32 -1.32 6.45
N LEU A 152 8.39 -0.52 7.53
CA LEU A 152 8.46 -1.03 8.89
C LEU A 152 7.32 -1.99 9.22
N LEU A 153 6.08 -1.55 9.00
CA LEU A 153 4.91 -2.39 9.29
C LEU A 153 4.91 -3.67 8.44
N THR A 154 5.31 -3.57 7.17
CA THR A 154 5.45 -4.74 6.30
C THR A 154 6.44 -5.74 6.89
N ILE A 155 7.65 -5.29 7.24
CA ILE A 155 8.71 -6.15 7.79
C ILE A 155 8.26 -6.82 9.09
N LEU A 156 7.64 -6.06 10.00
CA LEU A 156 7.18 -6.58 11.29
C LEU A 156 6.04 -7.60 11.15
N LEU A 157 5.17 -7.44 10.16
CA LEU A 157 4.05 -8.35 9.93
C LEU A 157 4.47 -9.67 9.26
N LEU A 158 5.55 -9.70 8.50
CA LEU A 158 5.96 -10.91 7.76
C LEU A 158 6.14 -12.15 8.65
N PRO A 159 6.93 -12.12 9.74
CA PRO A 159 7.07 -13.28 10.61
C PRO A 159 5.75 -13.67 11.29
N ILE A 160 4.90 -12.68 11.62
CA ILE A 160 3.59 -12.92 12.22
C ILE A 160 2.68 -13.67 11.22
N LEU A 161 2.62 -13.21 9.96
CA LEU A 161 1.83 -13.87 8.93
C LEU A 161 2.34 -15.29 8.63
N LYS A 162 3.66 -15.47 8.52
CA LYS A 162 4.27 -16.81 8.34
C LYS A 162 3.87 -17.75 9.47
N ALA A 163 3.94 -17.30 10.72
CA ALA A 163 3.57 -18.09 11.89
C ALA A 163 2.07 -18.37 12.01
N LYS A 164 1.22 -17.45 11.55
CA LYS A 164 -0.26 -17.53 11.61
C LYS A 164 -0.90 -18.12 10.35
N LYS A 165 -0.11 -18.57 9.40
CA LYS A 165 -0.59 -19.20 8.18
C LYS A 165 -1.46 -20.42 8.53
N ALA A 166 -2.68 -20.45 8.01
CA ALA A 166 -3.57 -21.59 8.21
C ALA A 166 -2.98 -22.85 7.56
N GLY A 167 -2.99 -23.96 8.27
CA GLY A 167 -2.52 -25.25 7.76
C GLY A 167 -3.44 -25.84 6.67
N GLY A 168 -2.93 -26.84 5.93
CA GLY A 168 -3.80 -27.71 5.13
C GLY A 168 -4.24 -27.15 3.77
N GLY A 169 -3.33 -26.57 2.97
CA GLY A 169 -3.63 -26.20 1.56
C GLY A 169 -4.39 -24.88 1.38
N SER A 170 -4.52 -24.08 2.43
CA SER A 170 -5.03 -22.73 2.34
C SER A 170 -4.07 -21.83 1.54
N ARG A 171 -4.61 -20.79 0.88
CA ARG A 171 -3.78 -19.76 0.23
C ARG A 171 -2.84 -19.13 1.25
N PRO A 172 -1.60 -18.81 0.85
CA PRO A 172 -0.73 -18.01 1.71
C PRO A 172 -1.37 -16.66 2.02
N PRO A 173 -1.15 -16.12 3.22
CA PRO A 173 -1.58 -14.77 3.55
C PRO A 173 -0.95 -13.76 2.59
N VAL A 174 -1.61 -12.62 2.39
CA VAL A 174 -1.16 -11.61 1.44
C VAL A 174 -1.06 -10.23 2.09
N ILE A 175 0.07 -9.55 1.85
CA ILE A 175 0.24 -8.11 2.11
C ILE A 175 0.16 -7.37 0.77
N SER A 176 -0.81 -6.47 0.65
CA SER A 176 -0.91 -5.55 -0.48
C SER A 176 -0.66 -4.13 -0.01
N ILE A 177 0.41 -3.52 -0.52
CA ILE A 177 0.75 -2.12 -0.25
C ILE A 177 0.07 -1.25 -1.30
N VAL A 178 -0.60 -0.18 -0.88
CA VAL A 178 -1.27 0.71 -1.83
C VAL A 178 -0.27 1.67 -2.46
N GLY A 179 0.03 1.40 -3.72
CA GLY A 179 0.88 2.20 -4.58
C GLY A 179 0.13 3.27 -5.37
N SER A 180 0.80 3.79 -6.39
CA SER A 180 0.25 4.75 -7.35
C SER A 180 1.00 4.69 -8.66
N ASP A 181 0.30 4.85 -9.77
CA ASP A 181 0.92 4.98 -11.09
C ASP A 181 1.65 6.33 -11.31
N LEU A 182 1.58 7.26 -10.37
CA LEU A 182 2.47 8.41 -10.33
C LEU A 182 3.95 8.03 -10.21
N MET A 183 4.26 6.81 -9.77
CA MET A 183 5.62 6.27 -9.79
C MET A 183 6.25 6.23 -11.19
N TYR A 184 5.44 6.12 -12.25
CA TYR A 184 5.92 6.12 -13.63
C TYR A 184 6.42 7.47 -14.14
N GLN A 185 6.01 8.56 -13.49
CA GLN A 185 6.28 9.93 -13.89
C GLN A 185 7.27 10.66 -12.97
N ASN A 186 7.76 9.96 -11.95
CA ASN A 186 8.62 10.56 -10.95
C ASN A 186 9.91 9.76 -10.81
N GLU A 187 11.01 10.50 -10.69
CA GLU A 187 12.35 9.98 -10.57
C GLU A 187 12.98 10.48 -9.27
N VAL A 188 13.93 9.73 -8.75
CA VAL A 188 14.83 10.12 -7.67
C VAL A 188 16.24 10.26 -8.24
N GLU A 189 17.09 11.02 -7.56
CA GLU A 189 18.47 11.14 -7.98
C GLU A 189 19.18 9.78 -7.89
N LEU A 190 19.84 9.41 -9.00
CA LEU A 190 20.49 8.10 -9.12
C LEU A 190 21.82 8.03 -8.36
N LYS A 191 22.39 9.18 -8.02
CA LYS A 191 23.67 9.25 -7.28
C LYS A 191 23.44 9.75 -5.87
N GLY A 192 24.27 9.25 -4.94
CA GLY A 192 24.18 9.62 -3.53
C GLY A 192 23.03 8.93 -2.78
N PRO A 193 22.79 9.29 -1.52
CA PRO A 193 21.78 8.67 -0.68
C PRO A 193 20.38 9.03 -1.13
N VAL A 194 19.45 8.09 -0.95
CA VAL A 194 18.05 8.19 -1.45
C VAL A 194 17.15 8.88 -0.43
N LEU A 195 17.16 8.44 0.83
CA LEU A 195 16.26 8.97 1.85
C LEU A 195 16.50 10.46 2.15
N PRO A 196 17.76 10.95 2.23
CA PRO A 196 18.04 12.37 2.43
C PRO A 196 17.51 13.32 1.36
N GLN A 197 17.21 12.83 0.14
CA GLN A 197 16.60 13.66 -0.90
C GLN A 197 15.22 14.21 -0.51
N PHE A 198 14.55 13.59 0.46
CA PHE A 198 13.27 14.04 1.00
C PHE A 198 13.40 15.00 2.21
N GLN A 199 14.60 15.37 2.58
CA GLN A 199 14.84 16.31 3.69
C GLN A 199 15.18 17.73 3.20
N GLN A 200 15.12 17.98 1.90
CA GLN A 200 15.48 19.24 1.25
C GLN A 200 14.22 20.05 0.96
N GLU A 201 13.80 20.89 1.92
CA GLU A 201 12.58 21.70 1.79
C GLU A 201 12.56 22.56 0.52
N GLU A 202 13.73 23.04 0.07
CA GLU A 202 13.88 23.89 -1.12
C GLU A 202 13.46 23.18 -2.41
N THR A 203 13.59 21.85 -2.44
CA THR A 203 13.20 21.01 -3.59
C THR A 203 11.80 20.43 -3.45
N PHE A 204 11.11 20.76 -2.35
CA PHE A 204 9.80 20.19 -2.08
C PHE A 204 8.80 20.47 -3.18
N SER A 205 8.24 19.41 -3.72
CA SER A 205 7.13 19.42 -4.64
C SER A 205 6.14 18.32 -4.25
N GLN A 206 5.01 18.71 -3.77
CA GLN A 206 3.98 17.85 -3.20
C GLN A 206 3.67 16.61 -4.05
N PHE A 207 3.39 16.79 -5.34
CA PHE A 207 3.07 15.66 -6.23
C PHE A 207 4.30 14.84 -6.60
N SER A 208 5.44 15.51 -6.82
CA SER A 208 6.68 14.83 -7.12
C SER A 208 7.11 13.96 -5.94
N TRP A 209 7.09 14.48 -4.71
CA TRP A 209 7.48 13.72 -3.53
C TRP A 209 6.53 12.57 -3.24
N TYR A 210 5.24 12.78 -3.45
CA TYR A 210 4.27 11.69 -3.38
C TYR A 210 4.60 10.60 -4.42
N GLY A 211 4.78 10.96 -5.69
CA GLY A 211 5.12 10.00 -6.74
C GLY A 211 6.45 9.30 -6.47
N ARG A 212 7.47 10.02 -5.98
CA ARG A 212 8.74 9.45 -5.52
C ARG A 212 8.52 8.46 -4.37
N SER A 213 7.73 8.80 -3.35
CA SER A 213 7.43 7.87 -2.24
C SER A 213 6.77 6.58 -2.72
N LYS A 214 5.94 6.65 -3.77
CA LYS A 214 5.31 5.48 -4.41
C LYS A 214 6.28 4.67 -5.27
N LEU A 215 7.26 5.33 -5.87
CA LEU A 215 8.38 4.67 -6.54
C LEU A 215 9.21 3.87 -5.52
N LEU A 216 9.59 4.50 -4.39
CA LEU A 216 10.34 3.82 -3.33
C LEU A 216 9.60 2.57 -2.81
N GLN A 217 8.27 2.66 -2.59
CA GLN A 217 7.46 1.49 -2.21
C GLN A 217 7.59 0.33 -3.20
N THR A 218 7.55 0.64 -4.50
CA THR A 218 7.61 -0.39 -5.54
C THR A 218 9.01 -1.02 -5.62
N LEU A 219 10.08 -0.22 -5.51
CA LEU A 219 11.45 -0.71 -5.45
C LEU A 219 11.65 -1.60 -4.21
N PHE A 220 11.18 -1.15 -3.05
CA PHE A 220 11.23 -1.91 -1.80
C PHE A 220 10.53 -3.27 -1.91
N VAL A 221 9.28 -3.31 -2.39
CA VAL A 221 8.52 -4.57 -2.53
C VAL A 221 9.19 -5.50 -3.53
N SER A 222 9.74 -4.97 -4.64
CA SER A 222 10.46 -5.79 -5.62
C SER A 222 11.72 -6.43 -5.02
N LYS A 223 12.40 -5.74 -4.10
CA LYS A 223 13.56 -6.27 -3.38
C LYS A 223 13.15 -7.21 -2.25
N LEU A 224 12.14 -6.84 -1.46
CA LEU A 224 11.64 -7.66 -0.36
C LEU A 224 11.20 -9.05 -0.82
N ALA A 225 10.58 -9.15 -1.99
CA ALA A 225 10.13 -10.41 -2.57
C ALA A 225 11.27 -11.41 -2.87
N GLU A 226 12.52 -10.96 -2.93
CA GLU A 226 13.70 -11.84 -3.05
C GLU A 226 14.03 -12.59 -1.73
N PHE A 227 13.45 -12.13 -0.61
CA PHE A 227 13.66 -12.68 0.73
C PHE A 227 12.47 -13.46 1.28
N VAL A 228 11.29 -13.27 0.71
CA VAL A 228 10.03 -13.87 1.20
C VAL A 228 9.63 -15.03 0.31
N ASP A 229 9.46 -16.23 0.89
CA ASP A 229 8.90 -17.37 0.17
C ASP A 229 7.42 -17.11 -0.16
N LEU A 230 7.08 -17.16 -1.45
CA LEU A 230 5.70 -16.95 -1.92
C LEU A 230 4.70 -17.98 -1.38
N ASN A 231 5.19 -19.13 -0.92
CA ASN A 231 4.36 -20.13 -0.23
C ASN A 231 4.04 -19.71 1.20
N ASP A 232 4.86 -18.88 1.85
CA ASP A 232 4.63 -18.41 3.21
C ASP A 232 3.79 -17.13 3.23
N VAL A 233 4.18 -16.11 2.46
CA VAL A 233 3.47 -14.82 2.38
C VAL A 233 3.57 -14.25 0.98
N LEU A 234 2.47 -13.81 0.42
CA LEU A 234 2.46 -13.03 -0.81
C LEU A 234 2.61 -11.53 -0.46
N VAL A 235 3.49 -10.83 -1.18
CA VAL A 235 3.64 -9.38 -1.05
C VAL A 235 3.50 -8.73 -2.42
N ASN A 236 2.63 -7.72 -2.55
CA ASN A 236 2.45 -7.00 -3.80
C ASN A 236 2.15 -5.51 -3.58
N VAL A 237 2.17 -4.76 -4.68
CA VAL A 237 1.75 -3.34 -4.70
C VAL A 237 0.49 -3.23 -5.55
N SER A 238 -0.57 -2.60 -5.03
CA SER A 238 -1.82 -2.39 -5.75
C SER A 238 -2.12 -0.90 -5.97
N ASN A 239 -2.48 -0.53 -7.21
CA ASN A 239 -2.84 0.84 -7.57
C ASN A 239 -4.34 0.95 -7.83
N PRO A 240 -5.06 1.86 -7.13
CA PRO A 240 -6.49 2.09 -7.37
C PRO A 240 -6.77 2.91 -8.64
N GLY A 241 -5.73 3.57 -9.20
CA GLY A 241 -5.88 4.61 -10.21
C GLY A 241 -6.37 5.93 -9.61
N MET A 242 -6.56 6.92 -10.46
CA MET A 242 -7.13 8.21 -10.04
C MET A 242 -8.56 7.99 -9.52
N THR A 243 -8.78 8.35 -8.26
CA THR A 243 -10.05 8.10 -7.55
C THR A 243 -10.69 9.43 -7.13
N GLY A 244 -11.96 9.60 -7.46
CA GLY A 244 -12.74 10.76 -7.05
C GLY A 244 -13.31 10.62 -5.64
N GLY A 245 -13.64 11.76 -5.00
CA GLY A 245 -14.29 11.75 -3.69
C GLY A 245 -13.38 11.32 -2.54
N THR A 246 -12.07 11.39 -2.71
CA THR A 246 -11.08 11.20 -1.64
C THR A 246 -10.58 12.55 -1.13
N ASP A 247 -10.24 12.60 0.16
CA ASP A 247 -9.68 13.80 0.80
C ASP A 247 -8.24 14.14 0.38
N PHE A 248 -7.79 13.55 -0.70
CA PHE A 248 -6.40 13.57 -1.16
C PHE A 248 -5.89 14.97 -1.54
N PHE A 249 -6.79 15.86 -1.94
CA PHE A 249 -6.47 17.23 -2.36
C PHE A 249 -6.86 18.30 -1.32
N ARG A 250 -7.01 17.93 -0.05
CA ARG A 250 -7.29 18.91 1.02
C ARG A 250 -6.19 19.96 1.11
N GLY A 251 -6.58 21.23 1.17
CA GLY A 251 -5.64 22.35 1.37
C GLY A 251 -5.40 23.23 0.16
N TYR A 252 -5.95 22.90 -1.02
CA TYR A 252 -5.84 23.78 -2.18
C TYR A 252 -6.85 24.94 -2.15
N PRO A 253 -6.51 26.09 -2.79
CA PRO A 253 -7.45 27.20 -2.98
C PRO A 253 -8.74 26.74 -3.69
N ALA A 254 -9.87 27.32 -3.32
CA ALA A 254 -11.20 26.91 -3.80
C ALA A 254 -11.34 26.85 -5.34
N LEU A 255 -10.69 27.78 -6.06
CA LEU A 255 -10.71 27.77 -7.52
C LEU A 255 -9.96 26.57 -8.11
N VAL A 256 -8.80 26.23 -7.56
CA VAL A 256 -8.00 25.05 -7.95
C VAL A 256 -8.77 23.78 -7.64
N MET A 257 -9.43 23.72 -6.47
CA MET A 257 -10.30 22.59 -6.11
C MET A 257 -11.45 22.38 -7.10
N LYS A 258 -12.04 23.46 -7.64
CA LYS A 258 -13.08 23.33 -8.67
C LYS A 258 -12.55 22.74 -9.98
N LEU A 259 -11.38 23.17 -10.43
CA LEU A 259 -10.74 22.63 -11.64
C LEU A 259 -10.35 21.16 -11.46
N ILE A 260 -9.78 20.82 -10.31
CA ILE A 260 -9.47 19.43 -9.93
C ILE A 260 -10.77 18.60 -9.92
N ALA A 261 -11.86 19.12 -9.34
CA ALA A 261 -13.13 18.41 -9.25
C ALA A 261 -13.74 18.13 -10.64
N VAL A 262 -13.63 19.06 -11.58
CA VAL A 262 -14.07 18.84 -12.98
C VAL A 262 -13.22 17.77 -13.66
N GLY A 263 -11.90 17.83 -13.51
CA GLY A 263 -10.99 16.80 -14.03
C GLY A 263 -11.27 15.41 -13.41
N GLN A 264 -11.48 15.37 -12.08
CA GLN A 264 -11.85 14.14 -11.38
C GLN A 264 -13.20 13.61 -11.83
N TRP A 265 -14.19 14.46 -12.05
CA TRP A 265 -15.52 14.02 -12.50
C TRP A 265 -15.46 13.29 -13.86
N ILE A 266 -14.54 13.70 -14.75
CA ILE A 266 -14.37 13.07 -16.07
C ILE A 266 -13.47 11.83 -15.99
N LEU A 267 -12.39 11.90 -15.23
CA LEU A 267 -11.31 10.91 -15.28
C LEU A 267 -11.32 9.95 -14.10
N ALA A 268 -11.77 10.37 -12.89
CA ALA A 268 -11.60 9.57 -11.71
C ALA A 268 -12.59 8.43 -11.61
N ARG A 269 -12.11 7.29 -11.13
CA ARG A 269 -12.98 6.15 -10.78
C ARG A 269 -13.79 6.46 -9.53
N PRO A 270 -15.04 6.00 -9.44
CA PRO A 270 -15.77 5.96 -8.18
C PRO A 270 -14.98 5.14 -7.13
N VAL A 271 -15.04 5.57 -5.87
CA VAL A 271 -14.30 4.92 -4.75
C VAL A 271 -14.55 3.42 -4.67
N ASN A 272 -15.81 3.00 -4.81
CA ASN A 272 -16.19 1.60 -4.75
C ASN A 272 -15.62 0.77 -5.92
N VAL A 273 -15.47 1.35 -7.10
CA VAL A 273 -14.84 0.72 -8.25
C VAL A 273 -13.33 0.63 -8.05
N ALA A 274 -12.70 1.73 -7.63
CA ALA A 274 -11.27 1.76 -7.37
C ALA A 274 -10.86 0.76 -6.27
N ALA A 275 -11.66 0.60 -5.22
CA ALA A 275 -11.41 -0.38 -4.16
C ALA A 275 -11.39 -1.84 -4.65
N THR A 276 -12.04 -2.16 -5.77
CA THR A 276 -12.00 -3.51 -6.33
C THR A 276 -10.63 -3.91 -6.88
N THR A 277 -9.73 -2.93 -7.16
CA THR A 277 -8.33 -3.25 -7.52
C THR A 277 -7.57 -3.87 -6.35
N TYR A 278 -7.89 -3.46 -5.12
CA TYR A 278 -7.31 -4.08 -3.92
C TYR A 278 -7.80 -5.51 -3.74
N LEU A 279 -9.11 -5.74 -3.94
CA LEU A 279 -9.66 -7.10 -3.90
C LEU A 279 -9.04 -8.00 -4.97
N ASP A 280 -8.85 -7.48 -6.18
CA ASP A 280 -8.18 -8.21 -7.26
C ASP A 280 -6.75 -8.59 -6.84
N ALA A 281 -5.97 -7.65 -6.28
CA ALA A 281 -4.60 -7.88 -5.86
C ALA A 281 -4.48 -8.94 -4.74
N VAL A 282 -5.44 -8.96 -3.79
CA VAL A 282 -5.36 -9.86 -2.64
C VAL A 282 -6.15 -11.16 -2.83
N LEU A 283 -7.12 -11.24 -3.76
CA LEU A 283 -7.97 -12.42 -3.92
C LEU A 283 -7.80 -13.15 -5.26
N VAL A 284 -7.36 -12.45 -6.33
CA VAL A 284 -7.37 -12.98 -7.69
C VAL A 284 -5.98 -13.24 -8.25
N GLN A 285 -5.04 -12.31 -8.07
CA GLN A 285 -3.73 -12.35 -8.75
C GLN A 285 -2.83 -13.49 -8.25
N GLY A 286 -2.98 -13.94 -7.00
CA GLY A 286 -2.27 -15.09 -6.43
C GLY A 286 -0.74 -14.94 -6.50
N GLU A 287 -0.04 -16.07 -6.62
CA GLU A 287 1.43 -16.17 -6.63
C GLU A 287 2.09 -15.26 -7.68
N LYS A 288 1.43 -15.06 -8.83
CA LYS A 288 1.94 -14.21 -9.91
C LYS A 288 2.13 -12.76 -9.49
N SER A 289 1.39 -12.31 -8.46
CA SER A 289 1.51 -10.95 -7.93
C SER A 289 2.67 -10.77 -6.96
N HIS A 290 3.30 -11.85 -6.50
CA HIS A 290 4.41 -11.74 -5.56
C HIS A 290 5.52 -10.85 -6.11
N GLY A 291 5.92 -9.85 -5.34
CA GLY A 291 6.87 -8.82 -5.75
C GLY A 291 6.37 -7.87 -6.85
N SER A 292 5.14 -8.00 -7.35
CA SER A 292 4.68 -7.29 -8.54
C SER A 292 3.83 -6.06 -8.23
N PHE A 293 3.74 -5.16 -9.22
CA PHE A 293 2.82 -4.04 -9.23
C PHE A 293 1.55 -4.41 -10.01
N THR A 294 0.39 -4.22 -9.39
CA THR A 294 -0.92 -4.48 -9.99
C THR A 294 -1.69 -3.17 -10.18
N SER A 295 -2.35 -3.02 -11.30
CA SER A 295 -3.20 -1.89 -11.62
C SER A 295 -4.28 -2.33 -12.60
N ASP A 296 -5.43 -1.66 -12.60
CA ASP A 296 -6.53 -1.96 -13.53
C ASP A 296 -6.80 -3.47 -13.70
N TRP A 297 -6.82 -4.22 -12.58
CA TRP A 297 -7.10 -5.66 -12.46
C TRP A 297 -6.14 -6.55 -13.24
N THR A 298 -4.86 -6.14 -13.35
CA THR A 298 -3.81 -6.93 -13.98
C THR A 298 -2.44 -6.56 -13.42
N ILE A 299 -1.45 -7.43 -13.63
CA ILE A 299 -0.07 -7.14 -13.30
C ILE A 299 0.49 -6.19 -14.38
N LYS A 300 1.22 -5.18 -13.94
CA LYS A 300 1.84 -4.15 -14.78
C LYS A 300 3.36 -4.17 -14.65
N PRO A 301 4.09 -3.61 -15.63
CA PRO A 301 5.52 -3.46 -15.51
C PRO A 301 5.90 -2.55 -14.32
N TYR A 302 7.12 -2.68 -13.88
CA TYR A 302 7.76 -1.67 -13.06
C TYR A 302 8.05 -0.39 -13.88
N PRO A 303 8.39 0.73 -13.24
CA PRO A 303 8.91 1.89 -13.97
C PRO A 303 10.15 1.51 -14.80
N LYS A 304 10.34 2.17 -15.94
CA LYS A 304 11.44 1.88 -16.88
C LYS A 304 12.80 1.85 -16.18
N LEU A 305 12.99 2.74 -15.20
CA LEU A 305 14.20 2.80 -14.39
C LEU A 305 14.54 1.45 -13.74
N TRP A 306 13.57 0.68 -13.29
CA TRP A 306 13.80 -0.60 -12.62
C TRP A 306 14.59 -1.61 -13.52
N TYR A 307 14.43 -1.53 -14.83
CA TYR A 307 15.08 -2.46 -15.78
C TYR A 307 16.48 -2.02 -16.19
N THR A 308 16.96 -0.86 -15.73
CA THR A 308 18.30 -0.36 -16.04
C THR A 308 19.30 -0.76 -14.96
N PRO A 309 20.60 -0.87 -15.29
CA PRO A 309 21.63 -1.10 -14.28
C PRO A 309 21.60 -0.08 -13.14
N GLU A 310 21.44 1.21 -13.46
CA GLU A 310 21.36 2.30 -12.48
C GLU A 310 20.13 2.16 -11.56
N GLY A 311 19.02 1.68 -12.11
CA GLY A 311 17.81 1.41 -11.33
C GLY A 311 17.96 0.23 -10.37
N GLN A 312 18.72 -0.80 -10.78
CA GLN A 312 19.06 -1.91 -9.88
C GLN A 312 20.01 -1.46 -8.77
N GLU A 313 21.03 -0.64 -9.08
CA GLU A 313 21.91 -0.03 -8.07
C GLU A 313 21.12 0.85 -7.08
N LEU A 314 20.18 1.64 -7.60
CA LEU A 314 19.30 2.46 -6.78
C LEU A 314 18.45 1.59 -5.83
N LYS A 315 17.90 0.49 -6.33
CA LYS A 315 17.10 -0.46 -5.55
C LYS A 315 17.91 -1.06 -4.40
N GLU A 316 19.14 -1.50 -4.67
CA GLU A 316 20.02 -2.04 -3.63
C GLU A 316 20.39 -0.98 -2.59
N ARG A 317 20.77 0.23 -3.00
CA ARG A 317 21.08 1.34 -2.08
C ARG A 317 19.87 1.73 -1.23
N LEU A 318 18.68 1.86 -1.83
CA LEU A 318 17.45 2.13 -1.09
C LEU A 318 17.18 1.05 -0.05
N TRP A 319 17.43 -0.21 -0.40
CA TRP A 319 17.28 -1.32 0.53
C TRP A 319 18.23 -1.20 1.72
N GLU A 320 19.52 -0.94 1.47
CA GLU A 320 20.52 -0.75 2.51
C GLU A 320 20.16 0.40 3.44
N GLU A 321 19.84 1.58 2.88
CA GLU A 321 19.40 2.74 3.66
C GLU A 321 18.13 2.45 4.49
N THR A 322 17.18 1.70 3.93
CA THR A 322 15.95 1.34 4.65
C THR A 322 16.24 0.37 5.79
N MET A 323 17.11 -0.61 5.58
CA MET A 323 17.51 -1.55 6.64
C MET A 323 18.30 -0.85 7.76
N GLU A 324 19.11 0.16 7.42
CA GLU A 324 19.82 0.98 8.40
C GLU A 324 18.85 1.86 9.20
N GLU A 325 17.95 2.58 8.53
CA GLU A 325 16.92 3.42 9.18
C GLU A 325 16.06 2.58 10.15
N LEU A 326 15.72 1.37 9.77
CA LEU A 326 14.87 0.47 10.56
C LEU A 326 15.67 -0.51 11.45
N ASN A 327 16.96 -0.25 11.67
CA ASN A 327 17.81 -1.15 12.46
C ASN A 327 17.39 -1.24 13.92
N PHE A 328 16.71 -0.24 14.47
CA PHE A 328 16.22 -0.24 15.86
C PHE A 328 15.25 -1.39 16.18
N VAL A 329 14.60 -2.00 15.16
CA VAL A 329 13.81 -3.23 15.30
C VAL A 329 14.58 -4.49 14.83
N GLY A 330 15.81 -4.34 14.35
CA GLY A 330 16.57 -5.43 13.75
C GLY A 330 16.01 -5.87 12.39
N ALA A 331 15.57 -4.91 11.55
CA ALA A 331 14.91 -5.17 10.27
C ALA A 331 15.67 -6.15 9.37
N SER A 332 16.99 -5.96 9.22
CA SER A 332 17.85 -6.88 8.45
C SER A 332 17.80 -8.32 8.97
N ARG A 333 17.80 -8.51 10.29
CA ARG A 333 17.70 -9.83 10.90
C ARG A 333 16.33 -10.46 10.62
N ILE A 334 15.24 -9.70 10.86
CA ILE A 334 13.88 -10.19 10.61
C ILE A 334 13.76 -10.71 9.17
N VAL A 335 14.22 -9.92 8.19
CA VAL A 335 14.10 -10.29 6.78
C VAL A 335 14.99 -11.49 6.42
N ASN A 336 16.20 -11.59 6.96
CA ASN A 336 17.09 -12.73 6.70
C ASN A 336 16.55 -14.02 7.30
N ASP A 337 15.91 -13.96 8.46
CA ASP A 337 15.29 -15.12 9.13
C ASP A 337 14.05 -15.64 8.36
N LEU A 338 13.49 -14.88 7.41
CA LEU A 338 12.38 -15.35 6.55
C LEU A 338 12.83 -16.38 5.51
N LYS A 339 14.12 -16.39 5.13
CA LYS A 339 14.68 -17.37 4.17
C LYS A 339 14.90 -18.75 4.77
N SER A 340 14.91 -18.87 6.10
CA SER A 340 15.04 -20.11 6.84
C SER A 340 13.67 -20.73 7.09
#